data_17cc62e05327bf3e73bc8dff0e71cde2
#
_entry.id   17cc62e05327bf3e73bc8dff0e71cde2
#
_cell.length_a   1.000
_cell.length_b   1.000
_cell.length_c   1.000
_cell.angle_alpha   90.00
_cell.angle_beta   90.00
_cell.angle_gamma   90.00
#
_symmetry.space_group_name_H-M   'P 1'
#
loop_
_entity.id
_entity.type
_entity.pdbx_description
1 polymer ?
#
loop_
_entity_poly.entity_id
_entity_poly.type
_entity_poly.pdbx_seq_one_letter_code
_entity_poly.pdbx_strand_id
1 'polypeptide(L)'
;MLPIVLASILTRTSASGYKEIKLDGWTLEVEPTLISKHARLWAAVRQEAEWQFEEINRVVPDAPLAKLHAVTIWVHVTSPETTCMAYHPGAEWLTQHHMEPRMAHGVEIGNGANFVSWTYEQPWMMLHELAHSYHYLVLPQAENNPDVKAAYDAAMAAHRYDNVRHWDGKMVKAYATTNPMEYFAECTEAYFGTNDFFPFVRGELESADPDGYALMVKAWGKPVKRVPED
;
A
#
# COMPACT_ATOMS: atom_id res chain seq x y z
N MET A 1 11.73 11.10 -31.90
CA MET A 1 11.66 9.65 -31.65
C MET A 1 12.43 9.42 -30.37
N LEU A 2 11.75 9.31 -29.23
CA LEU A 2 12.40 8.93 -27.98
C LEU A 2 12.69 7.41 -28.03
N PRO A 3 13.84 6.95 -27.53
CA PRO A 3 14.13 5.54 -27.41
C PRO A 3 13.24 4.95 -26.30
N ILE A 4 12.44 3.95 -26.66
CA ILE A 4 11.78 3.09 -25.69
C ILE A 4 12.87 2.30 -25.00
N VAL A 5 13.20 2.62 -23.75
CA VAL A 5 14.04 1.80 -22.90
C VAL A 5 13.24 0.54 -22.58
N LEU A 6 13.49 -0.55 -23.28
CA LEU A 6 13.02 -1.87 -22.92
C LEU A 6 13.72 -2.28 -21.62
N ALA A 7 13.07 -2.09 -20.49
CA ALA A 7 13.50 -2.71 -19.23
C ALA A 7 13.52 -4.24 -19.43
N SER A 8 14.68 -4.86 -19.25
CA SER A 8 14.88 -6.31 -19.39
C SER A 8 14.10 -7.02 -18.27
N ILE A 9 13.00 -7.68 -18.62
CA ILE A 9 12.23 -8.49 -17.67
C ILE A 9 12.99 -9.79 -17.44
N LEU A 10 13.70 -9.89 -16.32
CA LEU A 10 14.23 -11.16 -15.82
C LEU A 10 13.09 -11.92 -15.13
N THR A 11 12.54 -12.92 -15.82
CA THR A 11 11.53 -13.83 -15.24
C THR A 11 12.22 -15.09 -14.71
N ARG A 12 12.13 -15.35 -13.42
CA ARG A 12 12.45 -16.64 -12.79
C ARG A 12 11.16 -17.33 -12.36
N THR A 13 11.06 -18.65 -12.56
CA THR A 13 9.97 -19.42 -11.94
C THR A 13 10.41 -19.78 -10.52
N SER A 14 9.68 -19.33 -9.52
CA SER A 14 9.93 -19.73 -8.13
C SER A 14 9.57 -21.22 -7.91
N ALA A 15 10.10 -21.84 -6.85
CA ALA A 15 9.82 -23.25 -6.50
C ALA A 15 8.32 -23.53 -6.23
N SER A 16 7.49 -22.51 -6.09
CA SER A 16 6.04 -22.58 -5.85
C SER A 16 5.17 -22.45 -7.09
N GLY A 17 5.77 -22.27 -8.27
CA GLY A 17 5.03 -22.05 -9.52
C GLY A 17 4.69 -20.60 -9.82
N TYR A 18 4.83 -19.63 -8.88
CA TYR A 18 4.70 -18.20 -9.19
C TYR A 18 5.84 -17.71 -10.09
N LYS A 19 5.59 -16.63 -10.82
CA LYS A 19 6.60 -15.97 -11.64
C LYS A 19 7.10 -14.71 -10.95
N GLU A 20 8.38 -14.70 -10.60
CA GLU A 20 9.04 -13.50 -10.11
C GLU A 20 9.22 -12.49 -11.24
N ILE A 21 8.77 -11.26 -11.00
CA ILE A 21 8.93 -10.11 -11.89
C ILE A 21 9.53 -8.97 -11.08
N LYS A 22 10.60 -8.36 -11.58
CA LYS A 22 11.19 -7.15 -11.02
C LYS A 22 10.66 -5.93 -11.77
N LEU A 23 10.22 -4.92 -11.03
CA LEU A 23 9.56 -3.74 -11.54
C LEU A 23 9.95 -2.53 -10.69
N ASP A 24 10.76 -1.62 -11.21
CA ASP A 24 11.16 -0.36 -10.56
C ASP A 24 11.66 -0.47 -9.10
N GLY A 25 12.44 -1.49 -8.81
CA GLY A 25 12.94 -1.80 -7.46
C GLY A 25 12.06 -2.77 -6.67
N TRP A 26 10.83 -3.03 -7.11
CA TRP A 26 9.87 -3.91 -6.47
C TRP A 26 9.98 -5.36 -6.95
N THR A 27 9.58 -6.29 -6.09
CA THR A 27 9.50 -7.71 -6.41
C THR A 27 8.06 -8.16 -6.42
N LEU A 28 7.60 -8.67 -7.57
CA LEU A 28 6.27 -9.24 -7.72
C LEU A 28 6.38 -10.76 -7.88
N GLU A 29 5.56 -11.50 -7.15
CA GLU A 29 5.29 -12.93 -7.34
C GLU A 29 3.92 -13.08 -7.99
N VAL A 30 3.89 -13.35 -9.29
CA VAL A 30 2.67 -13.30 -10.11
C VAL A 30 2.15 -14.70 -10.39
N GLU A 31 0.85 -14.91 -10.17
CA GLU A 31 0.16 -16.14 -10.50
C GLU A 31 0.31 -16.44 -12.00
N PRO A 32 0.80 -17.64 -12.40
CA PRO A 32 1.06 -17.96 -13.81
C PRO A 32 -0.16 -17.86 -14.72
N THR A 33 -1.34 -18.15 -14.19
CA THR A 33 -2.60 -18.10 -14.95
C THR A 33 -2.97 -16.66 -15.32
N LEU A 34 -2.64 -15.68 -14.47
CA LEU A 34 -2.84 -14.27 -14.78
C LEU A 34 -2.08 -13.87 -16.06
N ILE A 35 -0.83 -14.33 -16.18
CA ILE A 35 0.00 -14.02 -17.37
C ILE A 35 -0.44 -14.82 -18.58
N SER A 36 -0.70 -16.13 -18.42
CA SER A 36 -0.91 -17.05 -19.54
C SER A 36 -2.34 -17.09 -20.07
N LYS A 37 -3.35 -16.87 -19.22
CA LYS A 37 -4.77 -16.96 -19.57
C LYS A 37 -5.52 -15.63 -19.51
N HIS A 38 -5.00 -14.65 -18.75
CA HIS A 38 -5.64 -13.35 -18.52
C HIS A 38 -4.72 -12.18 -18.93
N ALA A 39 -4.05 -12.29 -20.08
CA ALA A 39 -3.01 -11.36 -20.52
C ALA A 39 -3.46 -9.88 -20.57
N ARG A 40 -4.73 -9.60 -20.88
CA ARG A 40 -5.27 -8.23 -20.87
C ARG A 40 -5.40 -7.68 -19.44
N LEU A 41 -5.88 -8.53 -18.53
CA LEU A 41 -5.96 -8.15 -17.11
C LEU A 41 -4.56 -7.94 -16.54
N TRP A 42 -3.61 -8.85 -16.84
CA TRP A 42 -2.23 -8.69 -16.44
C TRP A 42 -1.62 -7.37 -16.93
N ALA A 43 -1.85 -7.00 -18.17
CA ALA A 43 -1.36 -5.72 -18.72
C ALA A 43 -1.92 -4.52 -17.96
N ALA A 44 -3.20 -4.53 -17.60
CA ALA A 44 -3.84 -3.46 -16.82
C ALA A 44 -3.33 -3.42 -15.37
N VAL A 45 -3.26 -4.57 -14.69
CA VAL A 45 -2.71 -4.67 -13.32
C VAL A 45 -1.26 -4.19 -13.26
N ARG A 46 -0.45 -4.62 -14.23
CA ARG A 46 0.94 -4.20 -14.31
C ARG A 46 1.08 -2.69 -14.50
N GLN A 47 0.32 -2.11 -15.43
CA GLN A 47 0.34 -0.67 -15.70
C GLN A 47 -0.04 0.14 -14.47
N GLU A 48 -1.09 -0.30 -13.76
CA GLU A 48 -1.54 0.36 -12.54
C GLU A 48 -0.51 0.23 -11.41
N ALA A 49 0.08 -0.95 -11.23
CA ALA A 49 1.13 -1.16 -10.24
C ALA A 49 2.38 -0.31 -10.55
N GLU A 50 2.82 -0.25 -11.82
CA GLU A 50 3.93 0.60 -12.27
C GLU A 50 3.66 2.06 -11.90
N TRP A 51 2.46 2.58 -12.17
CA TRP A 51 2.11 3.95 -11.83
C TRP A 51 2.18 4.21 -10.31
N GLN A 52 1.58 3.34 -9.49
CA GLN A 52 1.62 3.50 -8.03
C GLN A 52 3.04 3.37 -7.47
N PHE A 53 3.86 2.47 -8.01
CA PHE A 53 5.27 2.33 -7.62
C PHE A 53 6.10 3.57 -7.97
N GLU A 54 5.91 4.15 -9.15
CA GLU A 54 6.57 5.40 -9.53
C GLU A 54 6.21 6.54 -8.58
N GLU A 55 4.93 6.70 -8.23
CA GLU A 55 4.48 7.71 -7.29
C GLU A 55 5.08 7.51 -5.89
N ILE A 56 5.09 6.28 -5.38
CA ILE A 56 5.71 5.93 -4.09
C ILE A 56 7.22 6.20 -4.13
N ASN A 57 7.90 5.73 -5.17
CA ASN A 57 9.33 5.96 -5.36
C ASN A 57 9.68 7.44 -5.39
N ARG A 58 8.80 8.28 -5.93
CA ARG A 58 9.02 9.71 -6.09
C ARG A 58 8.94 10.49 -4.77
N VAL A 59 8.13 10.05 -3.80
CA VAL A 59 7.81 10.86 -2.61
C VAL A 59 8.32 10.29 -1.30
N VAL A 60 8.51 8.95 -1.19
CA VAL A 60 8.96 8.31 0.04
C VAL A 60 10.49 8.48 0.19
N PRO A 61 11.02 8.90 1.38
CA PRO A 61 12.46 9.02 1.61
C PRO A 61 13.22 7.70 1.44
N ASP A 62 14.51 7.77 1.10
CA ASP A 62 15.34 6.60 0.74
C ASP A 62 15.35 5.48 1.79
N ALA A 63 15.50 5.84 3.07
CA ALA A 63 15.61 4.84 4.12
C ALA A 63 14.30 4.05 4.34
N PRO A 64 13.11 4.68 4.47
CA PRO A 64 11.83 3.97 4.44
C PRO A 64 11.58 3.24 3.13
N LEU A 65 11.86 3.87 1.98
CA LEU A 65 11.64 3.27 0.67
C LEU A 65 12.41 1.95 0.50
N ALA A 66 13.65 1.90 0.95
CA ALA A 66 14.43 0.66 0.94
C ALA A 66 13.80 -0.48 1.78
N LYS A 67 13.03 -0.14 2.83
CA LYS A 67 12.25 -1.11 3.61
C LYS A 67 11.03 -1.59 2.85
N LEU A 68 10.35 -0.68 2.15
CA LEU A 68 9.21 -1.03 1.32
C LEU A 68 9.62 -1.91 0.13
N HIS A 69 10.74 -1.63 -0.54
CA HIS A 69 11.26 -2.45 -1.64
C HIS A 69 11.63 -3.90 -1.23
N ALA A 70 11.81 -4.15 0.07
CA ALA A 70 12.03 -5.50 0.58
C ALA A 70 10.75 -6.33 0.71
N VAL A 71 9.57 -5.69 0.60
CA VAL A 71 8.27 -6.36 0.66
C VAL A 71 7.95 -6.99 -0.68
N THR A 72 7.58 -8.28 -0.67
CA THR A 72 7.12 -8.97 -1.88
C THR A 72 5.65 -8.67 -2.14
N ILE A 73 5.33 -8.31 -3.38
CA ILE A 73 3.95 -8.09 -3.83
C ILE A 73 3.46 -9.35 -4.55
N TRP A 74 2.44 -9.98 -4.01
CA TRP A 74 1.80 -11.18 -4.58
C TRP A 74 0.62 -10.77 -5.44
N VAL A 75 0.52 -11.35 -6.65
CA VAL A 75 -0.48 -10.89 -7.63
C VAL A 75 -1.29 -12.07 -8.15
N HIS A 76 -2.59 -12.04 -7.93
CA HIS A 76 -3.55 -13.07 -8.31
C HIS A 76 -4.58 -12.58 -9.33
N VAL A 77 -5.19 -13.54 -10.05
CA VAL A 77 -6.42 -13.26 -10.81
C VAL A 77 -7.54 -12.97 -9.81
N THR A 78 -7.73 -13.88 -8.87
CA THR A 78 -8.66 -13.74 -7.73
C THR A 78 -8.23 -14.65 -6.60
N SER A 79 -8.24 -14.12 -5.38
CA SER A 79 -8.02 -14.84 -4.13
C SER A 79 -9.36 -15.07 -3.44
N PRO A 80 -9.55 -16.19 -2.73
CA PRO A 80 -10.80 -16.46 -2.03
C PRO A 80 -11.05 -15.52 -0.84
N GLU A 81 -9.96 -15.04 -0.20
CA GLU A 81 -10.04 -14.30 1.06
C GLU A 81 -9.78 -12.79 0.90
N THR A 82 -9.13 -12.39 -0.21
CA THR A 82 -8.73 -10.98 -0.42
C THR A 82 -9.53 -10.36 -1.56
N THR A 83 -10.47 -9.48 -1.21
CA THR A 83 -11.37 -8.85 -2.19
C THR A 83 -10.65 -7.91 -3.15
N CYS A 84 -9.61 -7.20 -2.69
CA CYS A 84 -8.80 -6.30 -3.53
C CYS A 84 -7.33 -6.44 -3.17
N MET A 85 -6.88 -5.80 -2.10
CA MET A 85 -5.52 -5.89 -1.58
C MET A 85 -5.52 -6.21 -0.09
N ALA A 86 -4.42 -6.77 0.42
CA ALA A 86 -4.21 -6.99 1.84
C ALA A 86 -2.72 -7.16 2.17
N TYR A 87 -2.28 -6.64 3.32
CA TYR A 87 -1.04 -7.03 3.95
C TYR A 87 -1.24 -8.26 4.83
N HIS A 88 -0.33 -9.22 4.76
CA HIS A 88 -0.38 -10.46 5.55
C HIS A 88 0.66 -10.45 6.67
N PRO A 89 0.27 -10.24 7.95
CA PRO A 89 1.22 -10.10 9.06
C PRO A 89 1.92 -11.41 9.43
N GLY A 90 1.38 -12.58 9.07
CA GLY A 90 1.97 -13.87 9.45
C GLY A 90 1.44 -15.05 8.66
N ALA A 91 2.17 -16.18 8.74
CA ALA A 91 1.88 -17.40 7.98
C ALA A 91 0.76 -18.27 8.57
N GLU A 92 0.42 -18.08 9.85
CA GLU A 92 -0.55 -18.94 10.53
C GLU A 92 -1.95 -18.78 9.93
N TRP A 93 -2.42 -17.54 9.81
CA TRP A 93 -3.71 -17.24 9.22
C TRP A 93 -3.79 -17.71 7.76
N LEU A 94 -2.74 -17.46 6.97
CA LEU A 94 -2.64 -17.93 5.58
C LEU A 94 -2.80 -19.45 5.48
N THR A 95 -2.11 -20.18 6.35
CA THR A 95 -2.17 -21.65 6.37
C THR A 95 -3.56 -22.16 6.74
N GLN A 96 -4.23 -21.53 7.73
CA GLN A 96 -5.58 -21.88 8.16
C GLN A 96 -6.62 -21.65 7.05
N HIS A 97 -6.38 -20.66 6.17
CA HIS A 97 -7.25 -20.32 5.03
C HIS A 97 -6.79 -20.96 3.70
N HIS A 98 -5.88 -21.95 3.77
CA HIS A 98 -5.36 -22.66 2.59
C HIS A 98 -4.70 -21.76 1.55
N MET A 99 -4.17 -20.60 1.98
CA MET A 99 -3.41 -19.68 1.16
C MET A 99 -1.91 -20.00 1.19
N GLU A 100 -1.13 -19.38 0.32
CA GLU A 100 0.33 -19.56 0.25
C GLU A 100 1.02 -18.95 1.48
N PRO A 101 1.65 -19.73 2.38
CA PRO A 101 2.23 -19.21 3.61
C PRO A 101 3.40 -18.24 3.42
N ARG A 102 4.05 -18.27 2.24
CA ARG A 102 5.14 -17.34 1.90
C ARG A 102 4.66 -15.92 1.63
N MET A 103 3.35 -15.69 1.53
CA MET A 103 2.78 -14.34 1.49
C MET A 103 2.92 -13.62 2.84
N ALA A 104 3.30 -14.31 3.91
CA ALA A 104 3.57 -13.70 5.21
C ALA A 104 4.59 -12.55 5.06
N HIS A 105 4.27 -11.41 5.67
CA HIS A 105 5.00 -10.15 5.57
C HIS A 105 5.03 -9.52 4.16
N GLY A 106 4.21 -10.03 3.24
CA GLY A 106 4.00 -9.49 1.90
C GLY A 106 2.68 -8.74 1.77
N VAL A 107 2.53 -8.04 0.66
CA VAL A 107 1.27 -7.42 0.22
C VAL A 107 0.70 -8.28 -0.90
N GLU A 108 -0.61 -8.52 -0.87
CA GLU A 108 -1.34 -9.27 -1.89
C GLU A 108 -2.25 -8.34 -2.70
N ILE A 109 -2.14 -8.37 -4.04
CA ILE A 109 -3.20 -7.99 -4.95
C ILE A 109 -4.04 -9.25 -5.16
N GLY A 110 -5.05 -9.44 -4.31
CA GLY A 110 -5.86 -10.66 -4.28
C GLY A 110 -6.88 -10.73 -5.41
N ASN A 111 -7.27 -9.58 -5.97
CA ASN A 111 -8.16 -9.52 -7.13
C ASN A 111 -7.69 -8.43 -8.10
N GLY A 112 -7.05 -8.86 -9.19
CA GLY A 112 -6.48 -7.95 -10.17
C GLY A 112 -7.51 -7.02 -10.84
N ALA A 113 -8.76 -7.48 -11.04
CA ALA A 113 -9.80 -6.63 -11.64
C ALA A 113 -10.28 -5.54 -10.66
N ASN A 114 -10.46 -5.88 -9.39
CA ASN A 114 -10.82 -4.93 -8.36
C ASN A 114 -9.67 -3.94 -8.12
N PHE A 115 -8.42 -4.39 -8.10
CA PHE A 115 -7.27 -3.52 -7.98
C PHE A 115 -7.30 -2.41 -9.04
N VAL A 116 -7.45 -2.77 -10.32
CA VAL A 116 -7.51 -1.79 -11.42
C VAL A 116 -8.73 -0.87 -11.33
N SER A 117 -9.89 -1.38 -10.88
CA SER A 117 -11.11 -0.56 -10.83
C SER A 117 -11.18 0.35 -9.61
N TRP A 118 -10.66 -0.10 -8.45
CA TRP A 118 -10.77 0.64 -7.18
C TRP A 118 -9.71 1.72 -7.03
N THR A 119 -8.62 1.68 -7.79
CA THR A 119 -7.61 2.74 -7.79
C THR A 119 -8.15 4.10 -8.24
N TYR A 120 -9.29 4.13 -8.96
CA TYR A 120 -10.01 5.36 -9.22
C TYR A 120 -10.55 6.03 -7.93
N GLU A 121 -10.93 5.22 -6.95
CA GLU A 121 -11.50 5.65 -5.67
C GLU A 121 -10.40 5.78 -4.59
N GLN A 122 -9.45 4.86 -4.60
CA GLN A 122 -8.34 4.73 -3.65
C GLN A 122 -6.99 4.71 -4.40
N PRO A 123 -6.53 5.85 -4.92
CA PRO A 123 -5.36 5.90 -5.81
C PRO A 123 -4.05 5.52 -5.13
N TRP A 124 -4.00 5.46 -3.79
CA TRP A 124 -2.81 5.14 -3.01
C TRP A 124 -2.94 3.83 -2.23
N MET A 125 -3.87 2.94 -2.63
CA MET A 125 -4.10 1.67 -1.91
C MET A 125 -2.84 0.78 -1.81
N MET A 126 -1.93 0.81 -2.78
CA MET A 126 -0.65 0.12 -2.68
C MET A 126 0.18 0.65 -1.51
N LEU A 127 0.23 1.95 -1.31
CA LEU A 127 0.94 2.55 -0.18
C LEU A 127 0.22 2.28 1.14
N HIS A 128 -1.11 2.20 1.15
CA HIS A 128 -1.90 1.79 2.31
C HIS A 128 -1.43 0.42 2.83
N GLU A 129 -1.42 -0.59 1.98
CA GLU A 129 -0.99 -1.94 2.37
C GLU A 129 0.51 -2.01 2.72
N LEU A 130 1.33 -1.25 2.01
CA LEU A 130 2.74 -1.11 2.36
C LEU A 130 2.96 -0.37 3.68
N ALA A 131 2.05 0.53 4.08
CA ALA A 131 2.10 1.17 5.39
C ALA A 131 1.81 0.19 6.52
N HIS A 132 0.89 -0.76 6.34
CA HIS A 132 0.71 -1.88 7.28
C HIS A 132 2.01 -2.69 7.43
N SER A 133 2.66 -3.02 6.30
CA SER A 133 3.95 -3.70 6.33
C SER A 133 5.02 -2.89 7.09
N TYR A 134 5.12 -1.59 6.82
CA TYR A 134 6.07 -0.70 7.49
C TYR A 134 5.79 -0.60 8.98
N HIS A 135 4.54 -0.44 9.38
CA HIS A 135 4.10 -0.41 10.77
C HIS A 135 4.50 -1.70 11.50
N TYR A 136 4.25 -2.85 10.89
CA TYR A 136 4.50 -4.15 11.51
C TYR A 136 5.99 -4.51 11.57
N LEU A 137 6.74 -4.26 10.50
CA LEU A 137 8.12 -4.75 10.36
C LEU A 137 9.19 -3.74 10.77
N VAL A 138 8.89 -2.44 10.74
CA VAL A 138 9.88 -1.39 10.90
C VAL A 138 9.69 -0.58 12.18
N LEU A 139 8.43 -0.27 12.55
CA LEU A 139 8.19 0.50 13.76
C LEU A 139 8.43 -0.35 15.01
N PRO A 140 8.95 0.25 16.10
CA PRO A 140 9.14 -0.48 17.36
C PRO A 140 7.85 -1.06 17.89
N GLN A 141 7.88 -2.30 18.38
CA GLN A 141 6.75 -3.04 18.94
C GLN A 141 5.63 -3.37 17.94
N ALA A 142 5.91 -3.27 16.62
CA ALA A 142 4.97 -3.65 15.57
C ALA A 142 3.57 -3.01 15.76
N GLU A 143 2.49 -3.79 15.64
CA GLU A 143 1.11 -3.33 15.82
C GLU A 143 0.82 -2.71 17.19
N ASN A 144 1.69 -2.93 18.18
CA ASN A 144 1.59 -2.35 19.53
C ASN A 144 2.42 -1.08 19.69
N ASN A 145 2.79 -0.42 18.59
CA ASN A 145 3.58 0.80 18.63
C ASN A 145 2.90 1.90 19.47
N PRO A 146 3.54 2.41 20.53
CA PRO A 146 2.91 3.34 21.46
C PRO A 146 2.65 4.73 20.85
N ASP A 147 3.44 5.16 19.86
CA ASP A 147 3.23 6.45 19.21
C ASP A 147 2.01 6.41 18.28
N VAL A 148 1.84 5.31 17.53
CA VAL A 148 0.67 5.10 16.68
C VAL A 148 -0.59 5.02 17.54
N LYS A 149 -0.53 4.25 18.63
CA LYS A 149 -1.65 4.15 19.57
C LYS A 149 -2.01 5.50 20.20
N ALA A 150 -1.05 6.27 20.62
CA ALA A 150 -1.29 7.58 21.26
C ALA A 150 -1.94 8.58 20.29
N ALA A 151 -1.46 8.65 19.03
CA ALA A 151 -2.04 9.52 18.02
C ALA A 151 -3.48 9.09 17.66
N TYR A 152 -3.70 7.78 17.49
CA TYR A 152 -5.04 7.22 17.27
C TYR A 152 -6.00 7.55 18.41
N ASP A 153 -5.61 7.29 19.66
CA ASP A 153 -6.44 7.55 20.84
C ASP A 153 -6.80 9.05 20.94
N ALA A 154 -5.85 9.94 20.65
CA ALA A 154 -6.09 11.40 20.64
C ALA A 154 -7.06 11.81 19.53
N ALA A 155 -6.92 11.25 18.32
CA ALA A 155 -7.82 11.52 17.21
C ALA A 155 -9.25 11.03 17.49
N MET A 156 -9.40 9.83 18.08
CA MET A 156 -10.69 9.25 18.46
C MET A 156 -11.36 10.05 19.59
N ALA A 157 -10.60 10.42 20.63
CA ALA A 157 -11.09 11.24 21.73
C ALA A 157 -11.56 12.63 21.29
N ALA A 158 -10.95 13.18 20.25
CA ALA A 158 -11.32 14.46 19.64
C ALA A 158 -12.41 14.34 18.55
N HIS A 159 -12.93 13.14 18.29
CA HIS A 159 -13.96 12.87 17.26
C HIS A 159 -13.61 13.36 15.85
N ARG A 160 -12.30 13.38 15.51
CA ARG A 160 -11.81 13.99 14.26
C ARG A 160 -12.29 13.27 13.00
N TYR A 161 -12.60 11.98 13.10
CA TYR A 161 -12.92 11.08 12.00
C TYR A 161 -14.33 10.51 12.02
N ASP A 162 -15.18 10.95 12.97
CA ASP A 162 -16.53 10.39 13.12
C ASP A 162 -17.49 10.77 12.00
N ASN A 163 -17.25 11.92 11.34
CA ASN A 163 -18.11 12.41 10.25
C ASN A 163 -17.28 13.32 9.31
N VAL A 164 -16.62 12.71 8.35
CA VAL A 164 -15.72 13.39 7.41
C VAL A 164 -16.21 13.25 5.98
N ARG A 165 -15.71 14.07 5.08
CA ARG A 165 -15.99 13.95 3.66
C ARG A 165 -15.24 12.75 3.09
N HIS A 166 -15.96 11.91 2.34
CA HIS A 166 -15.41 10.85 1.50
C HIS A 166 -15.22 11.37 0.06
N TRP A 167 -14.41 10.70 -0.76
CA TRP A 167 -14.08 11.11 -2.12
C TRP A 167 -15.31 11.37 -3.00
N ASP A 168 -16.43 10.64 -2.78
CA ASP A 168 -17.69 10.80 -3.51
C ASP A 168 -18.56 11.97 -2.99
N GLY A 169 -18.05 12.76 -2.05
CA GLY A 169 -18.66 13.94 -1.46
C GLY A 169 -19.61 13.67 -0.29
N LYS A 170 -19.86 12.40 0.07
CA LYS A 170 -20.68 12.05 1.23
C LYS A 170 -19.96 12.33 2.54
N MET A 171 -20.75 12.56 3.58
CA MET A 171 -20.26 12.65 4.96
C MET A 171 -20.41 11.29 5.61
N VAL A 172 -19.31 10.71 6.02
CA VAL A 172 -19.25 9.35 6.58
C VAL A 172 -18.22 9.26 7.72
N LYS A 173 -18.27 8.18 8.47
CA LYS A 173 -17.24 7.82 9.41
C LYS A 173 -16.02 7.30 8.63
N ALA A 174 -14.83 7.85 8.87
CA ALA A 174 -13.61 7.44 8.15
C ALA A 174 -13.16 6.02 8.53
N TYR A 175 -12.54 5.35 7.58
CA TYR A 175 -11.95 4.02 7.79
C TYR A 175 -10.82 4.02 8.82
N ALA A 176 -10.11 5.12 8.97
CA ALA A 176 -9.13 5.40 10.03
C ALA A 176 -9.64 5.12 11.45
N THR A 177 -10.96 5.12 11.67
CA THR A 177 -11.53 4.84 13.00
C THR A 177 -11.57 3.36 13.36
N THR A 178 -11.30 2.46 12.43
CA THR A 178 -11.40 1.02 12.61
C THR A 178 -10.46 0.49 13.68
N ASN A 179 -9.19 0.87 13.59
CA ASN A 179 -8.14 0.50 14.54
C ASN A 179 -6.89 1.37 14.31
N PRO A 180 -5.86 1.31 15.20
CA PRO A 180 -4.62 2.08 15.04
C PRO A 180 -3.83 1.78 13.75
N MET A 181 -3.94 0.57 13.21
CA MET A 181 -3.23 0.17 11.99
C MET A 181 -3.83 0.86 10.76
N GLU A 182 -5.16 0.87 10.64
CA GLU A 182 -5.87 1.58 9.57
C GLU A 182 -5.66 3.10 9.67
N TYR A 183 -5.70 3.64 10.88
CA TYR A 183 -5.39 5.05 11.11
C TYR A 183 -3.99 5.41 10.59
N PHE A 184 -2.97 4.57 10.87
CA PHE A 184 -1.62 4.80 10.38
C PHE A 184 -1.55 4.75 8.85
N ALA A 185 -2.23 3.80 8.22
CA ALA A 185 -2.24 3.64 6.77
C ALA A 185 -2.98 4.81 6.08
N GLU A 186 -4.16 5.20 6.54
CA GLU A 186 -4.92 6.36 6.05
C GLU A 186 -4.14 7.69 6.19
N CYS A 187 -3.50 7.91 7.37
CA CYS A 187 -2.61 9.06 7.55
C CYS A 187 -1.41 9.02 6.60
N THR A 188 -0.89 7.84 6.27
CA THR A 188 0.23 7.67 5.32
C THR A 188 -0.20 8.06 3.90
N GLU A 189 -1.39 7.67 3.46
CA GLU A 189 -1.94 8.09 2.16
C GLU A 189 -2.07 9.61 2.08
N ALA A 190 -2.71 10.24 3.07
CA ALA A 190 -2.84 11.69 3.13
C ALA A 190 -1.48 12.42 3.20
N TYR A 191 -0.48 11.81 3.87
CA TYR A 191 0.84 12.40 4.04
C TYR A 191 1.68 12.43 2.76
N PHE A 192 1.63 11.38 1.95
CA PHE A 192 2.42 11.25 0.73
C PHE A 192 1.65 11.56 -0.55
N GLY A 193 0.35 11.31 -0.57
CA GLY A 193 -0.48 11.35 -1.75
C GLY A 193 -1.87 11.93 -1.51
N THR A 194 -2.87 11.10 -1.80
CA THR A 194 -4.28 11.45 -1.66
C THR A 194 -5.04 10.28 -1.04
N ASN A 195 -5.65 10.53 0.13
CA ASN A 195 -6.55 9.62 0.80
C ASN A 195 -7.96 9.71 0.22
N ASP A 196 -8.78 8.68 0.37
CA ASP A 196 -10.19 8.67 -0.05
C ASP A 196 -11.15 9.25 1.01
N PHE A 197 -10.70 9.41 2.27
CA PHE A 197 -11.38 10.15 3.33
C PHE A 197 -10.63 11.44 3.69
N PHE A 198 -11.39 12.49 4.09
CA PHE A 198 -10.76 13.66 4.68
C PHE A 198 -10.13 13.31 6.05
N PRO A 199 -8.85 13.78 6.22
CA PRO A 199 -8.04 14.66 5.39
C PRO A 199 -7.49 13.97 4.14
N PHE A 200 -7.67 14.60 2.98
CA PHE A 200 -7.29 14.03 1.69
C PHE A 200 -5.80 14.18 1.40
N VAL A 201 -5.19 15.27 1.87
CA VAL A 201 -3.80 15.60 1.55
C VAL A 201 -3.04 16.10 2.77
N ARG A 202 -1.71 16.09 2.69
CA ARG A 202 -0.81 16.43 3.79
C ARG A 202 -1.12 17.75 4.51
N GLY A 203 -1.46 18.82 3.79
CA GLY A 203 -1.78 20.11 4.40
C GLY A 203 -3.08 20.08 5.21
N GLU A 204 -4.03 19.26 4.78
CA GLU A 204 -5.26 19.03 5.51
C GLU A 204 -5.00 18.13 6.74
N LEU A 205 -4.16 17.09 6.61
CA LEU A 205 -3.73 16.26 7.73
C LEU A 205 -3.04 17.09 8.82
N GLU A 206 -2.09 17.97 8.44
CA GLU A 206 -1.41 18.86 9.36
C GLU A 206 -2.37 19.76 10.15
N SER A 207 -3.43 20.23 9.48
CA SER A 207 -4.40 21.15 10.08
C SER A 207 -5.48 20.44 10.90
N ALA A 208 -5.99 19.32 10.41
CA ALA A 208 -7.12 18.60 11.00
C ALA A 208 -6.71 17.59 12.07
N ASP A 209 -5.53 16.99 11.91
CA ASP A 209 -4.95 16.00 12.84
C ASP A 209 -3.44 16.22 13.05
N PRO A 210 -3.05 17.23 13.82
CA PRO A 210 -1.63 17.54 14.09
C PRO A 210 -0.86 16.39 14.71
N ASP A 211 -1.50 15.54 15.52
CA ASP A 211 -0.88 14.37 16.15
C ASP A 211 -0.56 13.29 15.12
N GLY A 212 -1.51 13.05 14.20
CA GLY A 212 -1.30 12.16 13.05
C GLY A 212 -0.19 12.67 12.12
N TYR A 213 -0.19 13.95 11.82
CA TYR A 213 0.88 14.55 11.03
C TYR A 213 2.25 14.42 11.70
N ALA A 214 2.35 14.69 13.00
CA ALA A 214 3.59 14.54 13.76
C ALA A 214 4.07 13.07 13.78
N LEU A 215 3.15 12.12 13.91
CA LEU A 215 3.41 10.70 13.79
C LEU A 215 4.02 10.35 12.42
N MET A 216 3.45 10.88 11.33
CA MET A 216 3.95 10.64 9.97
C MET A 216 5.37 11.18 9.79
N VAL A 217 5.64 12.41 10.28
CA VAL A 217 6.99 12.99 10.24
C VAL A 217 8.00 12.12 11.02
N LYS A 218 7.59 11.59 12.17
CA LYS A 218 8.43 10.72 13.00
C LYS A 218 8.71 9.37 12.35
N ALA A 219 7.68 8.74 11.80
CA ALA A 219 7.76 7.40 11.23
C ALA A 219 8.49 7.38 9.88
N TRP A 220 8.13 8.28 8.99
CA TRP A 220 8.56 8.29 7.59
C TRP A 220 9.67 9.29 7.27
N GLY A 221 9.85 10.34 8.11
CA GLY A 221 10.61 11.51 7.74
C GLY A 221 9.83 12.46 6.83
N LYS A 222 10.51 13.50 6.32
CA LYS A 222 9.87 14.45 5.41
C LYS A 222 9.80 13.88 4.00
N PRO A 223 8.66 14.02 3.29
CA PRO A 223 8.56 13.62 1.90
C PRO A 223 9.65 14.27 1.04
N VAL A 224 10.14 13.51 0.09
CA VAL A 224 11.08 13.99 -0.94
C VAL A 224 10.33 14.30 -2.23
N LYS A 225 10.98 14.95 -3.16
CA LYS A 225 10.49 15.14 -4.53
C LYS A 225 11.63 14.79 -5.47
N ARG A 226 11.65 13.56 -5.94
CA ARG A 226 12.58 13.15 -6.99
C ARG A 226 12.04 13.61 -8.33
N VAL A 227 12.91 14.19 -9.12
CA VAL A 227 12.64 14.52 -10.52
C VAL A 227 13.40 13.49 -11.35
N PRO A 228 12.80 12.89 -12.39
CA PRO A 228 13.54 12.00 -13.29
C PRO A 228 14.81 12.67 -13.78
N GLU A 229 15.92 11.96 -13.74
CA GLU A 229 17.18 12.41 -14.36
C GLU A 229 17.10 12.07 -15.87
N ASP A 230 17.55 13.00 -16.73
CA ASP A 230 17.58 12.85 -18.20
C ASP A 230 18.60 11.80 -18.65
#